data_489a8f2e6acbdfca4c9fd834e1868bda
#
_entry.id   489a8f2e6acbdfca4c9fd834e1868bda
#
_cell.length_a   1.000
_cell.length_b   1.000
_cell.length_c   1.000
_cell.angle_alpha   90.00
_cell.angle_beta   90.00
_cell.angle_gamma   90.00
#
_symmetry.space_group_name_H-M   'P 1'
#
loop_
_entity.id
_entity.type
_entity.pdbx_description
1 polymer ?
#
loop_
_entity_poly.entity_id
_entity_poly.type
_entity_poly.pdbx_seq_one_letter_code
_entity_poly.pdbx_strand_id
1 'polypeptide(L)'
;LGREKHGMFLSMPVPMQIYGETRSHLTCPLTVSQGRQWIRDYIEEKGITKEQIQQANQRLAGSTHAQDNKFPGDAAGSEGKGIFAGLKSKNNTPGPAIQMKGVWFRYEKDSPDVVRDLSLEVKKGEFYALVGGNGTGKSTTLSLLSRVHQPYKGRIYLEGKDLRSFKDNQLYCGYLGVMPQNPQSIFLKKTVLEDLYSVIGGKKEKPSKEYSLSMKKEKAIEGIVSLTHLDGLLDRHPYDLSGGEQQRL
;
A
#
# COMPACT_ATOMS: atom_id res chain seq x y z
N LEU A 1 -14.29 4.09 28.71
CA LEU A 1 -13.14 4.54 27.87
C LEU A 1 -13.47 4.57 26.37
N GLY A 2 -14.45 3.80 25.85
CA GLY A 2 -14.76 3.76 24.41
C GLY A 2 -15.86 4.71 23.93
N ARG A 3 -16.50 5.46 24.82
CA ARG A 3 -17.61 6.36 24.45
C ARG A 3 -17.21 7.82 24.30
N GLU A 4 -16.07 8.21 24.83
CA GLU A 4 -15.45 9.51 24.57
C GLU A 4 -14.45 9.30 23.41
N LYS A 5 -14.44 10.19 22.43
CA LYS A 5 -13.53 10.14 21.26
C LYS A 5 -12.06 10.31 21.69
N HIS A 6 -11.57 9.36 22.46
CA HIS A 6 -10.19 9.32 22.92
C HIS A 6 -9.31 8.73 21.82
N GLY A 7 -8.13 9.31 21.55
CA GLY A 7 -7.24 8.84 20.48
C GLY A 7 -6.87 7.34 20.57
N MET A 8 -6.88 6.76 21.79
CA MET A 8 -6.69 5.34 22.00
C MET A 8 -7.82 4.47 21.42
N PHE A 9 -9.03 5.02 21.20
CA PHE A 9 -10.14 4.29 20.59
C PHE A 9 -9.83 3.88 19.14
N LEU A 10 -9.11 4.72 18.41
CA LEU A 10 -8.70 4.44 17.03
C LEU A 10 -7.66 3.31 16.92
N SER A 11 -6.97 3.00 18.02
CA SER A 11 -5.99 1.89 18.10
C SER A 11 -6.62 0.54 18.45
N MET A 12 -7.91 0.52 18.79
CA MET A 12 -8.60 -0.73 19.14
C MET A 12 -8.90 -1.57 17.89
N PRO A 13 -9.01 -2.90 18.00
CA PRO A 13 -9.49 -3.76 16.92
C PRO A 13 -10.84 -3.29 16.37
N VAL A 14 -11.02 -3.35 15.05
CA VAL A 14 -12.24 -2.89 14.35
C VAL A 14 -13.54 -3.39 14.99
N PRO A 15 -13.69 -4.66 15.42
CA PRO A 15 -14.91 -5.11 16.11
C PRO A 15 -15.25 -4.33 17.37
N MET A 16 -14.23 -3.91 18.14
CA MET A 16 -14.40 -3.09 19.35
C MET A 16 -14.81 -1.66 19.01
N GLN A 17 -14.27 -1.11 17.92
CA GLN A 17 -14.65 0.23 17.44
C GLN A 17 -16.13 0.25 17.01
N ILE A 18 -16.57 -0.75 16.23
CA ILE A 18 -17.96 -0.88 15.80
C ILE A 18 -18.88 -1.03 17.02
N TYR A 19 -18.50 -1.85 18.01
CA TYR A 19 -19.24 -2.01 19.25
C TYR A 19 -19.36 -0.68 20.01
N GLY A 20 -18.28 0.11 20.10
CA GLY A 20 -18.26 1.39 20.80
C GLY A 20 -19.20 2.43 20.21
N GLU A 21 -19.43 2.40 18.88
CA GLU A 21 -20.35 3.31 18.18
C GLU A 21 -21.82 2.83 18.28
N THR A 22 -22.04 1.59 18.72
CA THR A 22 -23.39 1.02 18.85
C THR A 22 -23.85 1.03 20.33
N ARG A 23 -25.14 1.22 20.56
CA ARG A 23 -25.78 1.06 21.88
C ARG A 23 -26.34 -0.34 22.02
N SER A 24 -25.48 -1.35 22.03
CA SER A 24 -25.86 -2.75 22.19
C SER A 24 -25.68 -3.20 23.63
N HIS A 25 -26.54 -4.10 24.07
CA HIS A 25 -26.42 -4.80 25.35
C HIS A 25 -25.59 -6.09 25.25
N LEU A 26 -25.23 -6.49 24.03
CA LEU A 26 -24.40 -7.66 23.78
C LEU A 26 -22.97 -7.48 24.29
N THR A 27 -22.28 -8.57 24.53
CA THR A 27 -20.87 -8.54 25.00
C THR A 27 -19.94 -7.95 23.93
N CYS A 28 -19.00 -7.11 24.35
CA CYS A 28 -18.03 -6.50 23.44
C CYS A 28 -17.15 -7.55 22.75
N PRO A 29 -17.12 -7.60 21.41
CA PRO A 29 -16.30 -8.55 20.69
C PRO A 29 -14.83 -8.13 20.69
N LEU A 30 -13.93 -9.03 21.05
CA LEU A 30 -12.49 -8.80 21.11
C LEU A 30 -11.74 -9.28 19.87
N THR A 31 -12.35 -10.20 19.11
CA THR A 31 -11.75 -10.79 17.92
C THR A 31 -12.64 -10.60 16.70
N VAL A 32 -12.08 -10.75 15.49
CA VAL A 32 -12.84 -10.66 14.23
C VAL A 32 -13.94 -11.75 14.17
N SER A 33 -13.68 -12.94 14.69
CA SER A 33 -14.68 -14.03 14.73
C SER A 33 -15.85 -13.68 15.65
N GLN A 34 -15.56 -13.19 16.86
CA GLN A 34 -16.57 -12.70 17.80
C GLN A 34 -17.33 -11.50 17.21
N GLY A 35 -16.64 -10.60 16.49
CA GLY A 35 -17.27 -9.48 15.82
C GLY A 35 -18.27 -9.90 14.74
N ARG A 36 -17.97 -10.94 13.97
CA ARG A 36 -18.91 -11.50 12.98
C ARG A 36 -20.16 -12.11 13.62
N GLN A 37 -20.00 -12.80 14.75
CA GLN A 37 -21.14 -13.35 15.48
C GLN A 37 -21.96 -12.22 16.10
N TRP A 38 -21.28 -11.25 16.75
CA TRP A 38 -21.91 -10.09 17.37
C TRP A 38 -22.74 -9.26 16.37
N ILE A 39 -22.27 -9.08 15.13
CA ILE A 39 -23.05 -8.39 14.08
C ILE A 39 -24.32 -9.14 13.74
N ARG A 40 -24.28 -10.47 13.67
CA ARG A 40 -25.49 -11.28 13.42
C ARG A 40 -26.50 -11.13 14.55
N ASP A 41 -26.04 -11.28 15.78
CA ASP A 41 -26.86 -11.16 16.97
C ASP A 41 -27.45 -9.76 17.11
N TYR A 42 -26.66 -8.73 16.76
CA TYR A 42 -27.11 -7.33 16.75
C TYR A 42 -28.18 -7.04 15.69
N ILE A 43 -28.01 -7.60 14.48
CA ILE A 43 -29.00 -7.49 13.39
C ILE A 43 -30.31 -8.14 13.82
N GLU A 44 -30.23 -9.29 14.47
CA GLU A 44 -31.41 -10.02 14.98
C GLU A 44 -32.08 -9.25 16.14
N GLU A 45 -31.31 -8.76 17.11
CA GLU A 45 -31.79 -7.91 18.22
C GLU A 45 -32.52 -6.66 17.73
N LYS A 46 -32.01 -6.02 16.68
CA LYS A 46 -32.60 -4.80 16.11
C LYS A 46 -33.68 -5.06 15.07
N GLY A 47 -33.95 -6.31 14.70
CA GLY A 47 -34.93 -6.67 13.68
C GLY A 47 -34.61 -6.08 12.30
N ILE A 48 -33.31 -5.91 11.97
CA ILE A 48 -32.87 -5.31 10.70
C ILE A 48 -33.09 -6.32 9.57
N THR A 49 -33.93 -5.97 8.59
CA THR A 49 -34.23 -6.84 7.45
C THR A 49 -33.16 -6.77 6.36
N LYS A 50 -33.10 -7.85 5.54
CA LYS A 50 -32.17 -7.90 4.40
C LYS A 50 -32.38 -6.73 3.41
N GLU A 51 -33.63 -6.29 3.26
CA GLU A 51 -33.99 -5.17 2.38
C GLU A 51 -33.43 -3.84 2.90
N GLN A 52 -33.45 -3.62 4.21
CA GLN A 52 -32.85 -2.43 4.84
C GLN A 52 -31.33 -2.43 4.67
N ILE A 53 -30.67 -3.58 4.76
CA ILE A 53 -29.23 -3.71 4.50
C ILE A 53 -28.92 -3.42 3.03
N GLN A 54 -29.71 -3.94 2.09
CA GLN A 54 -29.55 -3.64 0.66
C GLN A 54 -29.75 -2.17 0.33
N GLN A 55 -30.76 -1.53 0.91
CA GLN A 55 -31.01 -0.09 0.72
C GLN A 55 -29.86 0.75 1.29
N ALA A 56 -29.32 0.40 2.46
CA ALA A 56 -28.17 1.06 3.04
C ALA A 56 -26.92 0.92 2.13
N ASN A 57 -26.65 -0.26 1.60
CA ASN A 57 -25.56 -0.51 0.67
C ASN A 57 -25.72 0.27 -0.64
N GLN A 58 -26.94 0.39 -1.17
CA GLN A 58 -27.19 1.21 -2.38
C GLN A 58 -26.97 2.70 -2.11
N ARG A 59 -27.35 3.21 -0.93
CA ARG A 59 -27.07 4.60 -0.53
C ARG A 59 -25.58 4.87 -0.39
N LEU A 60 -24.84 3.94 0.21
CA LEU A 60 -23.36 4.05 0.31
C LEU A 60 -22.68 3.98 -1.06
N ALA A 61 -23.14 3.12 -1.96
CA ALA A 61 -22.64 3.04 -3.33
C ALA A 61 -22.96 4.30 -4.15
N GLY A 62 -24.12 4.93 -3.91
CA GLY A 62 -24.50 6.19 -4.57
C GLY A 62 -23.76 7.42 -4.02
N SER A 63 -23.28 7.39 -2.78
CA SER A 63 -22.55 8.50 -2.17
C SER A 63 -21.05 8.51 -2.49
N THR A 64 -20.50 7.43 -3.02
CA THR A 64 -19.09 7.37 -3.45
C THR A 64 -18.81 8.06 -4.80
N HIS A 65 -19.83 8.61 -5.47
CA HIS A 65 -19.66 9.31 -6.76
C HIS A 65 -19.63 10.84 -6.67
N ALA A 66 -19.68 11.44 -5.49
CA ALA A 66 -19.61 12.89 -5.37
C ALA A 66 -19.08 13.33 -4.01
N GLN A 67 -17.81 13.16 -3.76
CA GLN A 67 -17.07 14.06 -2.86
C GLN A 67 -15.62 14.12 -3.33
N ASP A 68 -15.29 15.22 -4.01
CA ASP A 68 -13.92 15.73 -4.12
C ASP A 68 -13.36 15.90 -2.71
N ASN A 69 -12.63 14.88 -2.23
CA ASN A 69 -11.78 15.03 -1.06
C ASN A 69 -10.57 15.87 -1.48
N LYS A 70 -10.72 17.18 -1.48
CA LYS A 70 -9.61 18.12 -1.35
C LYS A 70 -8.95 17.87 -0.01
N PHE A 71 -7.84 17.18 -0.02
CA PHE A 71 -6.91 17.24 1.10
C PHE A 71 -6.37 18.68 1.23
N PRO A 72 -6.27 19.26 2.44
CA PRO A 72 -5.68 20.58 2.64
C PRO A 72 -4.17 20.45 2.48
N GLY A 73 -3.69 20.71 1.28
CA GLY A 73 -2.27 20.60 0.90
C GLY A 73 -1.94 21.28 -0.43
N ASP A 74 -2.93 21.71 -1.19
CA ASP A 74 -2.68 22.40 -2.47
C ASP A 74 -2.56 23.93 -2.27
N ALA A 75 -1.47 24.34 -1.63
CA ALA A 75 -1.02 25.72 -1.65
C ALA A 75 0.51 25.75 -1.67
N ALA A 76 1.09 25.58 -2.84
CA ALA A 76 2.32 26.25 -3.30
C ALA A 76 2.68 25.75 -4.68
N GLY A 77 2.35 26.52 -5.70
CA GLY A 77 2.92 26.38 -7.02
C GLY A 77 4.44 26.63 -6.96
N SER A 78 5.20 25.62 -7.27
CA SER A 78 6.57 25.80 -7.76
C SER A 78 6.80 24.85 -8.92
N GLU A 79 7.05 25.42 -10.08
CA GLU A 79 7.40 24.73 -11.32
C GLU A 79 8.66 23.87 -11.13
N GLY A 80 8.47 22.63 -10.68
CA GLY A 80 9.48 21.60 -10.76
C GLY A 80 9.45 20.98 -12.14
N LYS A 81 10.33 21.37 -13.05
CA LYS A 81 10.60 20.64 -14.30
C LYS A 81 11.03 19.22 -13.96
N GLY A 82 10.05 18.31 -13.88
CA GLY A 82 10.27 16.90 -13.63
C GLY A 82 11.04 16.23 -14.77
N ILE A 83 11.90 15.31 -14.41
CA ILE A 83 12.78 14.47 -15.23
C ILE A 83 11.99 13.52 -16.19
N PHE A 84 10.67 13.71 -16.33
CA PHE A 84 9.76 12.89 -17.13
C PHE A 84 9.39 13.46 -18.52
N ALA A 85 10.15 14.44 -19.02
CA ALA A 85 9.89 15.08 -20.33
C ALA A 85 10.40 14.26 -21.52
N GLY A 86 10.09 12.95 -21.60
CA GLY A 86 10.60 12.11 -22.69
C GLY A 86 9.66 11.03 -23.22
N LEU A 87 8.51 10.79 -22.62
CA LEU A 87 7.56 9.75 -23.07
C LEU A 87 6.28 10.39 -23.62
N LYS A 88 6.34 10.85 -24.87
CA LYS A 88 5.14 11.20 -25.63
C LYS A 88 4.35 9.94 -25.97
N SER A 89 3.41 9.57 -25.11
CA SER A 89 2.34 8.63 -25.47
C SER A 89 1.30 9.36 -26.32
N LYS A 90 1.04 8.82 -27.49
CA LYS A 90 0.06 9.32 -28.47
C LYS A 90 -1.37 8.88 -28.17
N ASN A 91 -1.87 8.93 -26.94
CA ASN A 91 -3.30 8.87 -26.65
C ASN A 91 -3.57 9.55 -25.31
N ASN A 92 -4.36 10.59 -25.31
CA ASN A 92 -4.59 11.55 -24.25
C ASN A 92 -5.63 11.11 -23.19
N THR A 93 -5.76 9.82 -22.91
CA THR A 93 -6.42 9.31 -21.71
C THR A 93 -5.34 8.68 -20.83
N PRO A 94 -5.15 9.15 -19.60
CA PRO A 94 -4.19 8.53 -18.69
C PRO A 94 -4.63 7.08 -18.46
N GLY A 95 -3.86 6.15 -19.02
CA GLY A 95 -4.09 4.71 -18.81
C GLY A 95 -3.93 4.33 -17.33
N PRO A 96 -4.38 3.13 -16.95
CA PRO A 96 -4.25 2.65 -15.58
C PRO A 96 -2.77 2.58 -15.15
N ALA A 97 -2.50 2.87 -13.88
CA ALA A 97 -1.17 2.70 -13.30
C ALA A 97 -0.78 1.21 -13.27
N ILE A 98 -1.73 0.35 -12.87
CA ILE A 98 -1.55 -1.10 -12.81
C ILE A 98 -2.75 -1.77 -13.48
N GLN A 99 -2.50 -2.81 -14.29
CA GLN A 99 -3.56 -3.62 -14.87
C GLN A 99 -3.14 -5.10 -14.87
N MET A 100 -3.97 -5.97 -14.32
CA MET A 100 -3.88 -7.42 -14.42
C MET A 100 -4.97 -7.93 -15.34
N LYS A 101 -4.65 -8.85 -16.26
CA LYS A 101 -5.59 -9.42 -17.23
C LYS A 101 -5.54 -10.93 -17.20
N GLY A 102 -6.59 -11.57 -16.71
CA GLY A 102 -6.76 -13.01 -16.70
C GLY A 102 -5.59 -13.75 -16.06
N VAL A 103 -5.10 -13.28 -14.90
CA VAL A 103 -3.89 -13.79 -14.26
C VAL A 103 -4.18 -15.06 -13.49
N TRP A 104 -3.38 -16.08 -13.75
CA TRP A 104 -3.39 -17.38 -13.04
C TRP A 104 -2.02 -17.66 -12.48
N PHE A 105 -1.99 -18.17 -11.25
CA PHE A 105 -0.75 -18.50 -10.58
C PHE A 105 -0.92 -19.67 -9.60
N ARG A 106 0.10 -20.54 -9.58
CA ARG A 106 0.34 -21.59 -8.58
C ARG A 106 1.82 -21.64 -8.28
N TYR A 107 2.17 -22.09 -7.08
CA TYR A 107 3.58 -22.17 -6.66
C TYR A 107 4.31 -23.32 -7.34
N GLU A 108 3.67 -24.48 -7.49
CA GLU A 108 4.22 -25.66 -8.11
C GLU A 108 3.27 -26.18 -9.20
N LYS A 109 3.83 -26.91 -10.18
CA LYS A 109 3.08 -27.36 -11.35
C LYS A 109 1.85 -28.18 -11.00
N ASP A 110 1.92 -29.00 -9.95
CA ASP A 110 0.86 -29.91 -9.51
C ASP A 110 0.06 -29.40 -8.31
N SER A 111 0.36 -28.16 -7.85
CA SER A 111 -0.36 -27.50 -6.75
C SER A 111 -1.63 -26.83 -7.23
N PRO A 112 -2.64 -26.66 -6.36
CA PRO A 112 -3.84 -25.91 -6.67
C PRO A 112 -3.50 -24.45 -7.04
N ASP A 113 -4.29 -23.87 -7.95
CA ASP A 113 -4.16 -22.47 -8.30
C ASP A 113 -4.52 -21.56 -7.10
N VAL A 114 -3.58 -20.72 -6.73
CA VAL A 114 -3.73 -19.73 -5.65
C VAL A 114 -4.39 -18.45 -6.17
N VAL A 115 -4.06 -18.04 -7.40
CA VAL A 115 -4.71 -16.94 -8.11
C VAL A 115 -5.36 -17.51 -9.36
N ARG A 116 -6.66 -17.24 -9.55
CA ARG A 116 -7.47 -17.79 -10.64
C ARG A 116 -8.17 -16.66 -11.38
N ASP A 117 -7.87 -16.53 -12.66
CA ASP A 117 -8.50 -15.58 -13.60
C ASP A 117 -8.63 -14.16 -13.05
N LEU A 118 -7.61 -13.71 -12.30
CA LEU A 118 -7.64 -12.41 -11.65
C LEU A 118 -7.44 -11.30 -12.67
N SER A 119 -8.44 -10.44 -12.76
CA SER A 119 -8.37 -9.21 -13.51
C SER A 119 -8.68 -8.03 -12.59
N LEU A 120 -7.82 -7.03 -12.57
CA LEU A 120 -7.99 -5.79 -11.80
C LEU A 120 -7.31 -4.63 -12.51
N GLU A 121 -7.75 -3.44 -12.17
CA GLU A 121 -7.19 -2.21 -12.68
C GLU A 121 -7.09 -1.19 -11.55
N VAL A 122 -5.93 -0.52 -11.43
CA VAL A 122 -5.68 0.56 -10.47
C VAL A 122 -5.35 1.81 -11.28
N LYS A 123 -6.09 2.87 -11.08
CA LYS A 123 -5.87 4.16 -11.78
C LYS A 123 -4.71 4.92 -11.15
N LYS A 124 -4.16 5.88 -11.89
CA LYS A 124 -3.13 6.78 -11.35
C LYS A 124 -3.70 7.61 -10.20
N GLY A 125 -2.95 7.68 -9.10
CA GLY A 125 -3.35 8.41 -7.89
C GLY A 125 -4.43 7.73 -7.06
N GLU A 126 -4.84 6.51 -7.41
CA GLU A 126 -5.85 5.76 -6.67
C GLU A 126 -5.22 4.99 -5.50
N PHE A 127 -5.90 5.02 -4.36
CA PHE A 127 -5.63 4.11 -3.24
C PHE A 127 -6.50 2.86 -3.41
N TYR A 128 -5.87 1.71 -3.62
CA TYR A 128 -6.54 0.44 -3.86
C TYR A 128 -6.27 -0.56 -2.72
N ALA A 129 -7.32 -1.04 -2.07
CA ALA A 129 -7.21 -2.00 -0.98
C ALA A 129 -7.59 -3.42 -1.42
N LEU A 130 -6.66 -4.37 -1.25
CA LEU A 130 -6.91 -5.79 -1.50
C LEU A 130 -7.32 -6.46 -0.19
N VAL A 131 -8.62 -6.75 -0.03
CA VAL A 131 -9.18 -7.30 1.19
C VAL A 131 -9.66 -8.74 1.00
N GLY A 132 -9.64 -9.53 2.08
CA GLY A 132 -10.09 -10.93 2.06
C GLY A 132 -9.58 -11.73 3.26
N GLY A 133 -10.09 -12.94 3.45
CA GLY A 133 -9.64 -13.87 4.50
C GLY A 133 -8.20 -14.34 4.32
N ASN A 134 -7.69 -15.11 5.30
CA ASN A 134 -6.38 -15.75 5.16
C ASN A 134 -6.43 -16.83 4.07
N GLY A 135 -5.36 -16.99 3.32
CA GLY A 135 -5.26 -17.97 2.22
C GLY A 135 -5.95 -17.59 0.91
N THR A 136 -6.57 -16.40 0.81
CA THR A 136 -7.26 -15.96 -0.44
C THR A 136 -6.34 -15.43 -1.54
N GLY A 137 -5.02 -15.55 -1.39
CA GLY A 137 -4.06 -15.15 -2.42
C GLY A 137 -3.66 -13.67 -2.42
N LYS A 138 -4.01 -12.88 -1.40
CA LYS A 138 -3.63 -11.44 -1.33
C LYS A 138 -2.13 -11.19 -1.43
N SER A 139 -1.36 -11.84 -0.56
CA SER A 139 0.11 -11.71 -0.56
C SER A 139 0.72 -12.26 -1.85
N THR A 140 0.13 -13.32 -2.41
CA THR A 140 0.53 -13.87 -3.70
C THR A 140 0.25 -12.89 -4.84
N THR A 141 -0.89 -12.21 -4.82
CA THR A 141 -1.19 -11.15 -5.81
C THR A 141 -0.19 -10.01 -5.72
N LEU A 142 0.15 -9.56 -4.50
CA LEU A 142 1.19 -8.54 -4.31
C LEU A 142 2.57 -9.03 -4.79
N SER A 143 2.93 -10.30 -4.56
CA SER A 143 4.19 -10.87 -5.05
C SER A 143 4.25 -10.98 -6.57
N LEU A 144 3.12 -11.16 -7.24
CA LEU A 144 3.02 -11.11 -8.71
C LEU A 144 3.17 -9.67 -9.22
N LEU A 145 2.53 -8.69 -8.56
CA LEU A 145 2.68 -7.27 -8.88
C LEU A 145 4.09 -6.75 -8.66
N SER A 146 4.74 -7.22 -7.59
CA SER A 146 6.14 -6.91 -7.30
C SER A 146 7.15 -7.73 -8.14
N ARG A 147 6.68 -8.58 -9.05
CA ARG A 147 7.52 -9.44 -9.90
C ARG A 147 8.45 -10.41 -9.13
N VAL A 148 8.16 -10.67 -7.86
CA VAL A 148 8.81 -11.76 -7.10
C VAL A 148 8.42 -13.11 -7.69
N HIS A 149 7.15 -13.25 -8.10
CA HIS A 149 6.65 -14.40 -8.85
C HIS A 149 6.12 -13.98 -10.22
N GLN A 150 6.03 -14.94 -11.14
CA GLN A 150 5.49 -14.73 -12.47
C GLN A 150 4.25 -15.61 -12.69
N PRO A 151 3.18 -15.06 -13.26
CA PRO A 151 2.00 -15.84 -13.58
C PRO A 151 2.30 -16.79 -14.75
N TYR A 152 1.76 -18.00 -14.72
CA TYR A 152 1.87 -18.94 -15.83
C TYR A 152 0.88 -18.63 -16.96
N LYS A 153 -0.22 -17.91 -16.65
CA LYS A 153 -1.21 -17.44 -17.63
C LYS A 153 -1.66 -16.02 -17.28
N GLY A 154 -2.06 -15.26 -18.31
CA GLY A 154 -2.44 -13.85 -18.17
C GLY A 154 -1.25 -12.89 -18.25
N ARG A 155 -1.51 -11.61 -18.04
CA ARG A 155 -0.49 -10.55 -18.14
C ARG A 155 -0.71 -9.47 -17.10
N ILE A 156 0.39 -8.85 -16.69
CA ILE A 156 0.42 -7.72 -15.77
C ILE A 156 1.09 -6.56 -16.49
N TYR A 157 0.44 -5.40 -16.43
CA TYR A 157 0.94 -4.17 -17.04
C TYR A 157 1.13 -3.10 -15.97
N LEU A 158 2.21 -2.36 -16.10
CA LEU A 158 2.52 -1.17 -15.32
C LEU A 158 2.61 0.01 -16.28
N GLU A 159 1.76 1.02 -16.09
CA GLU A 159 1.63 2.16 -17.00
C GLU A 159 1.48 1.76 -18.49
N GLY A 160 0.70 0.71 -18.75
CA GLY A 160 0.46 0.20 -20.10
C GLY A 160 1.57 -0.67 -20.68
N LYS A 161 2.72 -0.82 -19.99
CA LYS A 161 3.85 -1.65 -20.43
C LYS A 161 3.85 -2.99 -19.70
N ASP A 162 4.05 -4.11 -20.41
CA ASP A 162 4.14 -5.45 -19.80
C ASP A 162 5.23 -5.49 -18.71
N LEU A 163 4.86 -5.92 -17.51
CA LEU A 163 5.75 -5.96 -16.35
C LEU A 163 7.03 -6.76 -16.60
N ARG A 164 6.96 -7.80 -17.43
CA ARG A 164 8.10 -8.66 -17.81
C ARG A 164 9.14 -7.93 -18.67
N SER A 165 8.74 -6.87 -19.36
CA SER A 165 9.63 -6.12 -20.27
C SER A 165 10.51 -5.09 -19.56
N PHE A 166 10.27 -4.83 -18.28
CA PHE A 166 11.12 -3.94 -17.49
C PHE A 166 12.42 -4.63 -17.07
N LYS A 167 13.53 -3.91 -17.10
CA LYS A 167 14.77 -4.31 -16.39
C LYS A 167 14.61 -4.01 -14.90
N ASP A 168 15.22 -4.82 -14.02
CA ASP A 168 15.07 -4.70 -12.56
C ASP A 168 15.37 -3.29 -12.06
N ASN A 169 16.51 -2.73 -12.43
CA ASN A 169 16.87 -1.35 -12.07
C ASN A 169 15.85 -0.30 -12.54
N GLN A 170 15.24 -0.51 -13.71
CA GLN A 170 14.21 0.40 -14.22
C GLN A 170 12.93 0.29 -13.40
N LEU A 171 12.52 -0.93 -13.10
CA LEU A 171 11.30 -1.21 -12.38
C LEU A 171 11.34 -0.62 -10.97
N TYR A 172 12.34 -1.02 -10.17
CA TYR A 172 12.37 -0.67 -8.74
C TYR A 172 12.97 0.72 -8.45
N CYS A 173 13.76 1.30 -9.36
CA CYS A 173 14.28 2.66 -9.17
C CYS A 173 13.36 3.77 -9.70
N GLY A 174 12.30 3.45 -10.46
CA GLY A 174 11.53 4.49 -11.12
C GLY A 174 10.02 4.29 -11.18
N TYR A 175 9.53 3.06 -11.00
CA TYR A 175 8.12 2.76 -11.20
C TYR A 175 7.43 2.07 -10.03
N LEU A 176 8.14 1.25 -9.26
CA LEU A 176 7.53 0.37 -8.27
C LEU A 176 8.31 0.37 -6.96
N GLY A 177 7.70 0.88 -5.90
CA GLY A 177 8.15 0.65 -4.53
C GLY A 177 7.38 -0.52 -3.92
N VAL A 178 8.07 -1.40 -3.21
CA VAL A 178 7.48 -2.57 -2.55
C VAL A 178 7.89 -2.57 -1.09
N MET A 179 6.91 -2.53 -0.20
CA MET A 179 7.13 -2.71 1.24
C MET A 179 6.66 -4.10 1.65
N PRO A 180 7.56 -4.97 2.15
CA PRO A 180 7.19 -6.29 2.63
C PRO A 180 6.42 -6.20 3.96
N GLN A 181 5.67 -7.26 4.30
CA GLN A 181 4.96 -7.35 5.57
C GLN A 181 5.91 -7.29 6.78
N ASN A 182 7.10 -7.87 6.64
CA ASN A 182 8.18 -7.74 7.62
C ASN A 182 9.25 -6.79 7.06
N PRO A 183 9.33 -5.54 7.53
CA PRO A 183 10.31 -4.56 7.06
C PRO A 183 11.74 -4.98 7.32
N GLN A 184 12.00 -5.78 8.36
CA GLN A 184 13.35 -6.26 8.68
C GLN A 184 14.00 -7.07 7.57
N SER A 185 13.21 -7.67 6.69
CA SER A 185 13.71 -8.47 5.55
C SER A 185 14.48 -7.66 4.50
N ILE A 186 14.38 -6.33 4.52
CA ILE A 186 15.05 -5.44 3.57
C ILE A 186 16.22 -4.65 4.19
N PHE A 187 16.41 -4.68 5.49
CA PHE A 187 17.52 -4.01 6.15
C PHE A 187 18.84 -4.77 5.95
N LEU A 188 19.81 -4.12 5.32
CA LEU A 188 21.07 -4.76 4.91
C LEU A 188 22.30 -4.12 5.60
N LYS A 189 22.14 -2.98 6.25
CA LYS A 189 23.27 -2.20 6.79
C LYS A 189 23.25 -2.15 8.30
N LYS A 190 24.35 -1.64 8.88
CA LYS A 190 24.52 -1.54 10.33
C LYS A 190 23.82 -0.34 10.94
N THR A 191 23.60 0.72 10.16
CA THR A 191 22.91 1.92 10.60
C THR A 191 21.79 2.31 9.65
N VAL A 192 20.78 3.02 10.16
CA VAL A 192 19.68 3.61 9.40
C VAL A 192 20.22 4.46 8.25
N LEU A 193 21.21 5.29 8.55
CA LEU A 193 21.84 6.17 7.57
C LEU A 193 22.47 5.39 6.41
N GLU A 194 23.20 4.31 6.72
CA GLU A 194 23.80 3.45 5.70
C GLU A 194 22.76 2.75 4.82
N ASP A 195 21.62 2.31 5.39
CA ASP A 195 20.54 1.71 4.62
C ASP A 195 19.92 2.73 3.65
N LEU A 196 19.63 3.95 4.11
CA LEU A 196 19.14 5.03 3.24
C LEU A 196 20.13 5.34 2.10
N TYR A 197 21.43 5.45 2.40
CA TYR A 197 22.46 5.65 1.38
C TYR A 197 22.53 4.48 0.39
N SER A 198 22.29 3.25 0.82
CA SER A 198 22.36 2.08 -0.05
C SER A 198 21.27 2.06 -1.12
N VAL A 199 20.09 2.59 -0.80
CA VAL A 199 18.95 2.67 -1.73
C VAL A 199 19.11 3.82 -2.72
N ILE A 200 19.59 4.97 -2.27
CA ILE A 200 19.80 6.16 -3.12
C ILE A 200 21.07 6.03 -3.97
N GLY A 201 21.97 5.10 -3.61
CA GLY A 201 23.19 4.81 -4.33
C GLY A 201 22.97 4.15 -5.67
N GLY A 202 22.60 4.91 -6.72
CA GLY A 202 22.65 4.46 -8.11
C GLY A 202 24.05 3.98 -8.53
N LYS A 203 24.15 3.33 -9.73
CA LYS A 203 25.39 2.76 -10.31
C LYS A 203 26.63 3.57 -9.99
N LYS A 204 27.76 2.89 -9.71
CA LYS A 204 29.11 3.48 -9.61
C LYS A 204 29.34 4.44 -10.78
N GLU A 205 29.20 5.74 -10.54
CA GLU A 205 29.47 6.77 -11.53
C GLU A 205 30.94 7.14 -11.48
N LYS A 206 31.46 7.59 -12.63
CA LYS A 206 32.88 7.96 -12.80
C LYS A 206 33.27 9.13 -11.87
N PRO A 207 34.52 9.19 -11.34
CA PRO A 207 34.94 10.08 -10.26
C PRO A 207 34.77 11.59 -10.49
N SER A 208 34.59 12.03 -11.72
CA SER A 208 34.53 13.47 -12.07
C SER A 208 33.20 14.18 -11.76
N LYS A 209 32.16 13.44 -11.30
CA LYS A 209 30.86 13.99 -10.92
C LYS A 209 30.51 13.80 -9.44
N GLU A 210 31.42 13.33 -8.63
CA GLU A 210 31.21 12.83 -7.29
C GLU A 210 30.68 13.90 -6.32
N TYR A 211 31.18 15.11 -6.38
CA TYR A 211 30.85 16.20 -5.45
C TYR A 211 29.38 16.70 -5.61
N SER A 212 28.94 16.94 -6.84
CA SER A 212 27.58 17.42 -7.09
C SER A 212 26.52 16.35 -6.86
N LEU A 213 26.89 15.07 -7.03
CA LEU A 213 26.04 13.92 -6.78
C LEU A 213 25.88 13.65 -5.28
N SER A 214 26.96 13.79 -4.51
CA SER A 214 26.97 13.70 -3.04
C SER A 214 25.99 14.70 -2.44
N MET A 215 26.08 15.97 -2.81
CA MET A 215 25.16 17.00 -2.31
C MET A 215 23.68 16.74 -2.66
N LYS A 216 23.39 16.17 -3.84
CA LYS A 216 22.02 15.81 -4.21
C LYS A 216 21.49 14.64 -3.39
N LYS A 217 22.35 13.66 -3.09
CA LYS A 217 22.01 12.50 -2.26
C LYS A 217 21.76 12.92 -0.81
N GLU A 218 22.62 13.76 -0.25
CA GLU A 218 22.47 14.30 1.09
C GLU A 218 21.15 15.04 1.26
N LYS A 219 20.82 15.97 0.35
CA LYS A 219 19.54 16.67 0.36
C LYS A 219 18.34 15.75 0.20
N ALA A 220 18.45 14.69 -0.60
CA ALA A 220 17.38 13.71 -0.74
C ALA A 220 17.17 12.91 0.55
N ILE A 221 18.26 12.51 1.22
CA ILE A 221 18.22 11.82 2.51
C ILE A 221 17.64 12.72 3.59
N GLU A 222 18.12 13.98 3.71
CA GLU A 222 17.56 14.95 4.64
C GLU A 222 16.05 15.14 4.45
N GLY A 223 15.59 15.24 3.20
CA GLY A 223 14.17 15.35 2.88
C GLY A 223 13.36 14.11 3.31
N ILE A 224 13.90 12.91 3.07
CA ILE A 224 13.26 11.66 3.48
C ILE A 224 13.24 11.54 5.00
N VAL A 225 14.36 11.76 5.68
CA VAL A 225 14.51 11.70 7.13
C VAL A 225 13.51 12.62 7.82
N SER A 226 13.40 13.87 7.36
CA SER A 226 12.42 14.83 7.88
C SER A 226 10.98 14.38 7.63
N LEU A 227 10.67 13.88 6.43
CA LEU A 227 9.33 13.41 6.07
C LEU A 227 8.90 12.18 6.89
N THR A 228 9.85 11.27 7.16
CA THR A 228 9.58 10.00 7.86
C THR A 228 9.82 10.09 9.37
N HIS A 229 10.24 11.26 9.89
CA HIS A 229 10.57 11.47 11.30
C HIS A 229 11.58 10.45 11.84
N LEU A 230 12.66 10.25 11.10
CA LEU A 230 13.79 9.43 11.49
C LEU A 230 14.95 10.26 12.07
N ASP A 231 14.72 11.55 12.33
CA ASP A 231 15.68 12.43 12.99
C ASP A 231 16.10 11.85 14.33
N GLY A 232 17.40 11.83 14.62
CA GLY A 232 17.94 11.26 15.85
C GLY A 232 18.02 9.74 15.90
N LEU A 233 17.62 9.02 14.82
CA LEU A 233 17.69 7.56 14.73
C LEU A 233 18.74 7.07 13.72
N LEU A 234 19.43 7.97 13.03
CA LEU A 234 20.30 7.67 11.89
C LEU A 234 21.49 6.76 12.25
N ASP A 235 22.02 6.90 13.44
CA ASP A 235 23.16 6.10 13.93
C ASP A 235 22.74 4.77 14.57
N ARG A 236 21.43 4.55 14.76
CA ARG A 236 20.92 3.32 15.33
C ARG A 236 20.97 2.17 14.36
N HIS A 237 21.07 0.96 14.88
CA HIS A 237 20.88 -0.24 14.08
C HIS A 237 19.40 -0.36 13.68
N PRO A 238 19.06 -0.68 12.40
CA PRO A 238 17.66 -0.80 11.97
C PRO A 238 16.80 -1.76 12.80
N TYR A 239 17.38 -2.80 13.35
CA TYR A 239 16.68 -3.76 14.22
C TYR A 239 16.38 -3.22 15.62
N ASP A 240 17.06 -2.15 16.06
CA ASP A 240 16.82 -1.51 17.37
C ASP A 240 15.68 -0.49 17.31
N LEU A 241 15.12 -0.27 16.12
CA LEU A 241 13.97 0.60 15.92
C LEU A 241 12.68 -0.09 16.34
N SER A 242 11.72 0.69 16.83
CA SER A 242 10.35 0.21 17.04
C SER A 242 9.70 -0.22 15.72
N GLY A 243 8.68 -1.09 15.78
CA GLY A 243 8.01 -1.57 14.57
C GLY A 243 7.47 -0.45 13.65
N GLY A 244 6.98 0.65 14.24
CA GLY A 244 6.54 1.82 13.47
C GLY A 244 7.69 2.59 12.82
N GLU A 245 8.84 2.71 13.49
CA GLU A 245 10.05 3.32 12.94
C GLU A 245 10.65 2.47 11.83
N GLN A 246 10.66 1.14 11.99
CA GLN A 246 11.08 0.20 10.94
C GLN A 246 10.22 0.29 9.67
N GLN A 247 8.92 0.57 9.81
CA GLN A 247 8.03 0.75 8.66
C GLN A 247 8.22 2.10 7.97
N ARG A 248 8.74 3.10 8.67
CA ARG A 248 9.04 4.41 8.09
C ARG A 248 10.42 4.47 7.43
N LEU A 249 11.36 3.62 7.86
CA LEU A 249 12.66 3.42 7.24
C LEU A 249 12.51 2.71 5.90
#